data_ded0e3d1e94ee20c41a1692bc3b84ce2
#
_entry.id   ded0e3d1e94ee20c41a1692bc3b84ce2
#
_cell.length_a   1.000
_cell.length_b   1.000
_cell.length_c   1.000
_cell.angle_alpha   90.00
_cell.angle_beta   90.00
_cell.angle_gamma   90.00
#
_symmetry.space_group_name_H-M   'P 1'
#
loop_
_entity.id
_entity.type
_entity.pdbx_description
1 polymer ?
#
loop_
_entity_poly.entity_id
_entity_poly.type
_entity_poly.pdbx_seq_one_letter_code
_entity_poly.pdbx_strand_id
1 'polypeptide(L)'
;MTMTDPIADFLTRIRNGQRSGKVEVAAPASQIKLALAKVLKEEGYIEDFAVASQGAKPTLTVRLKYYQGRPVIDRLERVSRPGLRVYRAKDDLPKILGGMGVAIISTSRGLMTDREARAAGHGGEVLCIVS
;
A
#
# COMPACT_ATOMS: atom_id res chain seq x y z
N MET A 1 19.21 17.68 5.87
CA MET A 1 17.90 17.25 6.37
C MET A 1 17.38 16.09 5.55
N THR A 2 17.02 15.04 6.22
CA THR A 2 16.46 13.88 5.55
C THR A 2 14.92 14.02 5.47
N MET A 3 14.37 13.79 4.28
CA MET A 3 12.93 13.71 4.14
C MET A 3 12.44 12.36 4.65
N THR A 4 11.36 12.38 5.41
CA THR A 4 10.75 11.16 5.90
C THR A 4 9.67 10.72 4.92
N ASP A 5 9.57 9.41 4.69
CA ASP A 5 8.53 8.82 3.87
C ASP A 5 7.89 7.66 4.65
N PRO A 6 6.86 7.96 5.47
CA PRO A 6 6.19 6.92 6.27
C PRO A 6 5.58 5.81 5.42
N ILE A 7 5.13 6.12 4.20
CA ILE A 7 4.59 5.10 3.30
C ILE A 7 5.69 4.15 2.86
N ALA A 8 6.84 4.68 2.44
CA ALA A 8 7.98 3.84 2.03
C ALA A 8 8.44 2.95 3.19
N ASP A 9 8.50 3.51 4.41
CA ASP A 9 8.84 2.74 5.60
C ASP A 9 7.85 1.61 5.84
N PHE A 10 6.56 1.88 5.71
CA PHE A 10 5.50 0.88 5.87
C PHE A 10 5.65 -0.25 4.85
N LEU A 11 5.86 0.08 3.58
CA LEU A 11 6.06 -0.91 2.53
C LEU A 11 7.32 -1.75 2.78
N THR A 12 8.38 -1.12 3.27
CA THR A 12 9.63 -1.81 3.61
C THR A 12 9.42 -2.81 4.75
N ARG A 13 8.65 -2.44 5.77
CA ARG A 13 8.31 -3.35 6.88
C ARG A 13 7.57 -4.57 6.39
N ILE A 14 6.63 -4.40 5.45
CA ILE A 14 5.89 -5.51 4.86
C ILE A 14 6.83 -6.42 4.07
N ARG A 15 7.68 -5.85 3.21
CA ARG A 15 8.64 -6.62 2.41
C ARG A 15 9.61 -7.41 3.29
N ASN A 16 10.17 -6.76 4.30
CA ASN A 16 11.12 -7.42 5.20
C ASN A 16 10.45 -8.52 6.03
N GLY A 17 9.22 -8.27 6.47
CA GLY A 17 8.44 -9.28 7.20
C GLY A 17 8.20 -10.52 6.36
N GLN A 18 7.87 -10.34 5.08
CA GLN A 18 7.66 -11.46 4.16
C GLN A 18 8.94 -12.27 3.93
N ARG A 19 10.07 -11.59 3.77
CA ARG A 19 11.36 -12.27 3.60
C ARG A 19 11.73 -13.11 4.80
N SER A 20 11.38 -12.65 5.99
CA SER A 20 11.67 -13.36 7.24
C SER A 20 10.60 -14.37 7.60
N GLY A 21 9.56 -14.52 6.80
CA GLY A 21 8.47 -15.46 7.06
C GLY A 21 7.62 -15.08 8.27
N LYS A 22 7.53 -13.80 8.61
CA LYS A 22 6.75 -13.35 9.75
C LYS A 22 5.26 -13.46 9.51
N VAL A 23 4.50 -13.72 10.55
CA VAL A 23 3.04 -13.78 10.49
C VAL A 23 2.47 -12.36 10.35
N GLU A 24 3.05 -11.41 11.09
CA GLU A 24 2.57 -10.05 11.08
C GLU A 24 3.71 -9.05 11.28
N VAL A 25 3.46 -7.82 10.88
CA VAL A 25 4.38 -6.69 11.08
C VAL A 25 3.61 -5.53 11.68
N ALA A 26 4.30 -4.69 12.44
CA ALA A 26 3.68 -3.55 13.11
C ALA A 26 4.37 -2.25 12.67
N ALA A 27 3.60 -1.17 12.67
CA ALA A 27 4.08 0.16 12.37
C ALA A 27 3.25 1.19 13.13
N PRO A 28 3.78 2.40 13.35
CA PRO A 28 2.93 3.47 13.90
C PRO A 28 1.74 3.70 12.97
N ALA A 29 0.54 3.82 13.54
CA ALA A 29 -0.66 3.99 12.75
C ALA A 29 -0.77 5.42 12.23
N SER A 30 -1.36 5.57 11.04
CA SER A 30 -1.76 6.85 10.47
C SER A 30 -2.94 6.61 9.55
N GLN A 31 -3.68 7.66 9.22
CA GLN A 31 -4.84 7.53 8.36
C GLN A 31 -4.47 6.99 6.99
N ILE A 32 -3.35 7.46 6.43
CA ILE A 32 -2.93 7.01 5.11
C ILE A 32 -2.47 5.55 5.11
N LYS A 33 -1.78 5.11 6.17
CA LYS A 33 -1.36 3.71 6.30
C LYS A 33 -2.56 2.79 6.48
N LEU A 34 -3.57 3.23 7.25
CA LEU A 34 -4.81 2.49 7.40
C LEU A 34 -5.54 2.33 6.08
N ALA A 35 -5.66 3.43 5.32
CA ALA A 35 -6.30 3.39 4.01
C ALA A 35 -5.54 2.48 3.05
N LEU A 36 -4.21 2.52 3.10
CA LEU A 36 -3.36 1.66 2.28
C LEU A 36 -3.55 0.18 2.64
N ALA A 37 -3.57 -0.13 3.94
CA ALA A 37 -3.80 -1.50 4.42
C ALA A 37 -5.18 -2.01 3.99
N LYS A 38 -6.19 -1.14 4.03
CA LYS A 38 -7.54 -1.50 3.59
C LYS A 38 -7.55 -1.89 2.11
N VAL A 39 -6.89 -1.11 1.25
CA VAL A 39 -6.81 -1.42 -0.18
C VAL A 39 -6.08 -2.75 -0.39
N LEU A 40 -4.95 -2.96 0.30
CA LEU A 40 -4.19 -4.20 0.20
C LEU A 40 -5.02 -5.42 0.62
N LYS A 41 -5.81 -5.28 1.67
CA LYS A 41 -6.71 -6.35 2.14
C LYS A 41 -7.81 -6.63 1.13
N GLU A 42 -8.47 -5.60 0.63
CA GLU A 42 -9.56 -5.75 -0.34
C GLU A 42 -9.09 -6.41 -1.64
N GLU A 43 -7.84 -6.13 -2.05
CA GLU A 43 -7.25 -6.72 -3.25
C GLU A 43 -6.63 -8.10 -2.99
N GLY A 44 -6.68 -8.57 -1.74
CA GLY A 44 -6.22 -9.91 -1.41
C GLY A 44 -4.71 -10.06 -1.23
N TYR A 45 -4.00 -8.95 -0.98
CA TYR A 45 -2.55 -8.98 -0.81
C TYR A 45 -2.12 -9.19 0.64
N ILE A 46 -2.97 -8.87 1.60
CA ILE A 46 -2.73 -9.16 3.02
C ILE A 46 -3.94 -9.87 3.60
N GLU A 47 -3.74 -10.61 4.70
CA GLU A 47 -4.83 -11.33 5.37
C GLU A 47 -5.77 -10.37 6.09
N ASP A 48 -5.20 -9.47 6.88
CA ASP A 48 -5.98 -8.58 7.72
C ASP A 48 -5.08 -7.48 8.28
N PHE A 49 -5.68 -6.52 8.94
CA PHE A 49 -4.97 -5.50 9.69
C PHE A 49 -5.82 -5.07 10.88
N ALA A 50 -5.16 -4.54 11.89
CA ALA A 50 -5.83 -4.06 13.09
C ALA A 50 -5.06 -2.89 13.68
N VAL A 51 -5.78 -2.01 14.38
CA VAL A 51 -5.18 -0.91 15.11
C VAL A 51 -5.37 -1.16 16.59
N ALA A 52 -4.28 -1.14 17.34
CA ALA A 52 -4.31 -1.23 18.78
C ALA A 52 -3.82 0.09 19.36
N SER A 53 -4.57 0.61 20.32
CA SER A 53 -4.21 1.83 21.00
C SER A 53 -3.82 1.49 22.43
N GLN A 54 -2.51 1.31 22.65
CA GLN A 54 -1.95 1.14 23.99
C GLN A 54 -1.09 2.33 24.30
N GLY A 55 -1.47 3.07 25.32
CA GLY A 55 -0.79 4.29 25.68
C GLY A 55 -1.12 5.43 24.72
N ALA A 56 -0.15 6.30 24.45
CA ALA A 56 -0.37 7.54 23.70
C ALA A 56 -0.39 7.38 22.19
N LYS A 57 0.13 6.25 21.65
CA LYS A 57 0.31 6.10 20.21
C LYS A 57 -0.33 4.82 19.70
N PRO A 58 -1.24 4.91 18.72
CA PRO A 58 -1.80 3.72 18.10
C PRO A 58 -0.78 3.00 17.23
N THR A 59 -0.89 1.68 17.19
CA THR A 59 -0.05 0.82 16.37
C THR A 59 -0.91 0.09 15.36
N LEU A 60 -0.49 0.12 14.10
CA LEU A 60 -1.11 -0.64 13.03
C LEU A 60 -0.36 -1.96 12.88
N THR A 61 -1.08 -3.07 12.99
CA THR A 61 -0.54 -4.41 12.78
C THR A 61 -1.13 -4.97 11.51
N VAL A 62 -0.27 -5.44 10.61
CA VAL A 62 -0.67 -6.05 9.34
C VAL A 62 -0.35 -7.53 9.39
N ARG A 63 -1.36 -8.37 9.13
CA ARG A 63 -1.19 -9.80 9.04
C ARG A 63 -0.85 -10.17 7.61
N LEU A 64 0.34 -10.72 7.41
CA LEU A 64 0.86 -11.05 6.10
C LEU A 64 0.17 -12.29 5.53
N LYS A 65 0.12 -12.37 4.22
CA LYS A 65 -0.56 -13.46 3.53
C LYS A 65 0.43 -14.30 2.74
N TYR A 66 0.30 -15.61 2.91
CA TYR A 66 1.14 -16.59 2.22
C TYR A 66 0.26 -17.61 1.51
N TYR A 67 0.76 -18.13 0.42
CA TYR A 67 0.11 -19.19 -0.32
C TYR A 67 1.13 -20.27 -0.64
N GLN A 68 0.90 -21.49 -0.16
CA GLN A 68 1.82 -22.62 -0.33
C GLN A 68 3.25 -22.28 0.08
N GLY A 69 3.39 -21.61 1.24
CA GLY A 69 4.68 -21.25 1.80
C GLY A 69 5.37 -20.05 1.18
N ARG A 70 4.72 -19.36 0.24
CA ARG A 70 5.28 -18.19 -0.44
C ARG A 70 4.46 -16.93 -0.15
N PRO A 71 5.12 -15.77 -0.02
CA PRO A 71 4.38 -14.52 0.10
C PRO A 71 3.49 -14.29 -1.11
N VAL A 72 2.29 -13.79 -0.87
CA VAL A 72 1.35 -13.45 -1.96
C VAL A 72 1.84 -12.22 -2.73
N ILE A 73 2.50 -11.27 -2.06
CA ILE A 73 3.05 -10.09 -2.72
C ILE A 73 4.42 -10.42 -3.28
N ASP A 74 4.58 -10.30 -4.60
CA ASP A 74 5.87 -10.43 -5.27
C ASP A 74 6.58 -9.10 -5.37
N ARG A 75 5.83 -8.04 -5.64
CA ARG A 75 6.38 -6.70 -5.87
C ARG A 75 5.57 -5.68 -5.09
N LEU A 76 6.28 -4.85 -4.33
CA LEU A 76 5.66 -3.78 -3.54
C LEU A 76 6.64 -2.61 -3.59
N GLU A 77 6.36 -1.62 -4.42
CA GLU A 77 7.27 -0.52 -4.68
C GLU A 77 6.62 0.85 -4.51
N ARG A 78 7.33 1.74 -3.85
CA ARG A 78 6.97 3.14 -3.75
C ARG A 78 7.19 3.82 -5.10
N VAL A 79 6.22 4.58 -5.58
CA VAL A 79 6.35 5.34 -6.84
C VAL A 79 6.52 6.82 -6.54
N SER A 80 5.47 7.48 -6.04
CA SER A 80 5.52 8.88 -5.67
C SER A 80 6.27 9.03 -4.34
N ARG A 81 7.18 9.99 -4.26
CA ARG A 81 8.02 10.22 -3.07
C ARG A 81 7.98 11.69 -2.69
N PRO A 82 8.31 12.03 -1.43
CA PRO A 82 8.35 13.44 -1.01
C PRO A 82 9.23 14.32 -1.90
N GLY A 83 10.35 13.78 -2.42
CA GLY A 83 11.27 14.50 -3.29
C GLY A 83 10.90 14.47 -4.75
N LEU A 84 9.96 13.61 -5.16
CA LEU A 84 9.55 13.46 -6.55
C LEU A 84 8.12 12.92 -6.60
N ARG A 85 7.15 13.82 -6.61
CA ARG A 85 5.74 13.46 -6.67
C ARG A 85 5.35 13.02 -8.09
N VAL A 86 4.57 11.96 -8.19
CA VAL A 86 4.10 11.39 -9.46
C VAL A 86 2.58 11.45 -9.50
N TYR A 87 2.05 12.28 -10.39
CA TYR A 87 0.60 12.43 -10.60
C TYR A 87 0.25 11.96 -12.00
N ARG A 88 -0.92 11.36 -12.15
CA ARG A 88 -1.42 10.93 -13.46
C ARG A 88 -2.89 11.29 -13.59
N ALA A 89 -3.26 11.74 -14.77
CA ALA A 89 -4.66 11.98 -15.11
C ALA A 89 -5.40 10.64 -15.24
N LYS A 90 -6.73 10.69 -15.19
CA LYS A 90 -7.57 9.46 -15.25
C LYS A 90 -7.28 8.60 -16.47
N ASP A 91 -6.89 9.20 -17.59
CA ASP A 91 -6.62 8.48 -18.84
C ASP A 91 -5.17 7.97 -18.93
N ASP A 92 -4.31 8.40 -18.00
CA ASP A 92 -2.89 8.07 -17.97
C ASP A 92 -2.50 7.20 -16.78
N LEU A 93 -3.46 6.64 -16.08
CA LEU A 93 -3.17 5.78 -14.92
C LEU A 93 -2.42 4.53 -15.36
N PRO A 94 -1.38 4.12 -14.63
CA PRO A 94 -0.59 2.96 -15.02
C PRO A 94 -1.38 1.67 -14.90
N LYS A 95 -1.12 0.74 -15.81
CA LYS A 95 -1.59 -0.64 -15.71
C LYS A 95 -0.41 -1.52 -15.34
N ILE A 96 -0.58 -2.32 -14.32
CA ILE A 96 0.50 -3.16 -13.79
C ILE A 96 0.30 -4.59 -14.27
N LEU A 97 1.32 -5.13 -14.95
CA LEU A 97 1.29 -6.50 -15.49
C LEU A 97 0.03 -6.79 -16.30
N GLY A 98 -0.37 -5.86 -17.18
CA GLY A 98 -1.56 -6.03 -18.01
C GLY A 98 -2.86 -6.12 -17.24
N GLY A 99 -2.89 -5.61 -16.02
CA GLY A 99 -4.06 -5.66 -15.14
C GLY A 99 -4.02 -6.74 -14.08
N MET A 100 -2.95 -7.54 -14.03
CA MET A 100 -2.80 -8.58 -13.00
C MET A 100 -2.30 -8.01 -11.68
N GLY A 101 -1.60 -6.89 -11.70
CA GLY A 101 -1.23 -6.15 -10.51
C GLY A 101 -2.06 -4.88 -10.40
N VAL A 102 -1.80 -4.08 -9.37
CA VAL A 102 -2.50 -2.81 -9.15
C VAL A 102 -1.52 -1.70 -8.81
N ALA A 103 -1.88 -0.49 -9.22
CA ALA A 103 -1.29 0.73 -8.68
C ALA A 103 -2.27 1.30 -7.67
N ILE A 104 -1.77 1.80 -6.56
CA ILE A 104 -2.62 2.43 -5.55
C ILE A 104 -2.54 3.93 -5.75
N ILE A 105 -3.69 4.55 -6.00
CA ILE A 105 -3.82 5.95 -6.38
C ILE A 105 -4.46 6.73 -5.25
N SER A 106 -3.85 7.86 -4.89
CA SER A 106 -4.45 8.80 -3.95
C SER A 106 -5.25 9.83 -4.73
N THR A 107 -6.57 9.74 -4.62
CA THR A 107 -7.49 10.63 -5.31
C THR A 107 -8.18 11.58 -4.33
N SER A 108 -8.95 12.52 -4.84
CA SER A 108 -9.77 13.40 -4.02
C SER A 108 -10.84 12.63 -3.22
N ARG A 109 -11.13 11.39 -3.62
CA ARG A 109 -12.09 10.51 -2.94
C ARG A 109 -11.43 9.46 -2.06
N GLY A 110 -10.12 9.55 -1.84
CA GLY A 110 -9.36 8.61 -1.02
C GLY A 110 -8.47 7.71 -1.84
N LEU A 111 -7.88 6.71 -1.17
CA LEU A 111 -7.02 5.73 -1.84
C LEU A 111 -7.87 4.70 -2.56
N MET A 112 -7.46 4.35 -3.77
CA MET A 112 -8.12 3.31 -4.54
C MET A 112 -7.14 2.70 -5.54
N THR A 113 -7.52 1.59 -6.14
CA THR A 113 -6.71 0.98 -7.19
C THR A 113 -6.84 1.77 -8.48
N ASP A 114 -5.88 1.57 -9.39
CA ASP A 114 -5.94 2.18 -10.72
C ASP A 114 -7.24 1.80 -11.46
N ARG A 115 -7.71 0.56 -11.29
CA ARG A 115 -8.97 0.10 -11.89
C ARG A 115 -10.17 0.88 -11.36
N GLU A 116 -10.24 1.05 -10.06
CA GLU A 116 -11.33 1.80 -9.43
C GLU A 116 -11.28 3.27 -9.85
N ALA A 117 -10.07 3.85 -9.87
CA ALA A 117 -9.89 5.24 -10.26
C ALA A 117 -10.30 5.47 -11.72
N ARG A 118 -9.94 4.56 -12.63
CA ARG A 118 -10.35 4.65 -14.04
C ARG A 118 -11.86 4.55 -14.17
N ALA A 119 -12.47 3.60 -13.49
CA ALA A 119 -13.92 3.40 -13.52
C ALA A 119 -14.68 4.61 -12.98
N ALA A 120 -14.15 5.24 -11.93
CA ALA A 120 -14.78 6.42 -11.32
C ALA A 120 -14.42 7.73 -12.04
N GLY A 121 -13.46 7.70 -12.96
CA GLY A 121 -13.02 8.89 -13.69
C GLY A 121 -12.14 9.82 -12.88
N HIS A 122 -11.30 9.29 -11.99
CA HIS A 122 -10.41 10.06 -11.14
C HIS A 122 -8.95 9.80 -11.47
N GLY A 123 -8.17 10.88 -11.62
CA GLY A 123 -6.72 10.80 -11.58
C GLY A 123 -6.23 11.09 -10.18
N GLY A 124 -4.93 11.01 -9.97
CA GLY A 124 -4.34 11.33 -8.68
C GLY A 124 -2.87 11.00 -8.59
N GLU A 125 -2.39 10.94 -7.36
CA GLU A 125 -1.01 10.62 -7.07
C GLU A 125 -0.82 9.11 -7.05
N VAL A 126 0.14 8.61 -7.82
CA VAL A 126 0.47 7.18 -7.85
C VAL A 126 1.39 6.88 -6.66
N LEU A 127 0.85 6.30 -5.61
CA LEU A 127 1.60 6.06 -4.38
C LEU A 127 2.56 4.89 -4.51
N CYS A 128 2.06 3.74 -4.96
CA CYS A 128 2.85 2.51 -5.04
C CYS A 128 2.26 1.53 -6.04
N ILE A 129 3.05 0.49 -6.31
CA ILE A 129 2.68 -0.61 -7.19
C ILE A 129 2.73 -1.90 -6.39
N VAL A 130 1.73 -2.75 -6.59
CA VAL A 130 1.64 -4.06 -5.93
C VAL A 130 1.32 -5.13 -6.97
N SER A 131 2.05 -6.20 -6.90
CA SER A 131 1.74 -7.38 -7.71
C SER A 131 2.19 -8.68 -7.06
#